data_2f586cf2a0570e284a4b082a008ebcc6
#
_entry.id   2f586cf2a0570e284a4b082a008ebcc6
#
_cell.length_a   1.000
_cell.length_b   1.000
_cell.length_c   1.000
_cell.angle_alpha   90.00
_cell.angle_beta   90.00
_cell.angle_gamma   90.00
#
_symmetry.space_group_name_H-M   'P 1'
#
loop_
_entity.id
_entity.type
_entity.pdbx_description
1 polymer ?
#
loop_
_entity_poly.entity_id
_entity_poly.type
_entity_poly.pdbx_seq_one_letter_code
_entity_poly.pdbx_strand_id
1 'polypeptide(L)'
;MIDKGDVIKSVFRRLGKINAYNDNKSDEYLTASSAFDDIVKTIAKKTSFLFNATTARLTTIGKNELRENRFNIPVDSLNIIRLNTNKYRVEGEFIYSPETELYIQYCRKINLSEYPDNLFDYLVIAVCIEMALTFNAYQDKLGIFNQLEYQERSKIINQQGFNWKPWE
;
A
#
# COMPACT_ATOMS: atom_id res chain seq x y z
N MET A 1 -2.37 -7.09 -15.65
CA MET A 1 -1.28 -7.23 -14.64
C MET A 1 -0.34 -6.05 -14.74
N ILE A 2 0.00 -5.46 -13.60
CA ILE A 2 0.90 -4.29 -13.55
C ILE A 2 2.34 -4.75 -13.81
N ASP A 3 2.99 -4.13 -14.78
CA ASP A 3 4.40 -4.34 -15.10
C ASP A 3 5.20 -3.08 -14.76
N LYS A 4 6.34 -3.25 -14.07
CA LYS A 4 7.20 -2.15 -13.65
C LYS A 4 7.74 -1.35 -14.85
N GLY A 5 8.15 -2.03 -15.91
CA GLY A 5 8.65 -1.38 -17.12
C GLY A 5 7.60 -0.49 -17.77
N ASP A 6 6.35 -0.95 -17.84
CA ASP A 6 5.25 -0.16 -18.39
C ASP A 6 4.95 1.07 -17.54
N VAL A 7 5.00 0.95 -16.22
CA VAL A 7 4.85 2.10 -15.31
C VAL A 7 5.95 3.13 -15.54
N ILE A 8 7.21 2.72 -15.55
CA ILE A 8 8.36 3.63 -15.74
C ILE A 8 8.29 4.31 -17.12
N LYS A 9 7.94 3.56 -18.16
CA LYS A 9 7.74 4.13 -19.50
C LYS A 9 6.65 5.20 -19.51
N SER A 10 5.55 4.96 -18.85
CA SER A 10 4.46 5.94 -18.70
C SER A 10 4.87 7.16 -17.89
N VAL A 11 5.71 6.98 -16.86
CA VAL A 11 6.29 8.10 -16.10
C VAL A 11 7.10 9.03 -17.02
N PHE A 12 8.02 8.49 -17.81
CA PHE A 12 8.83 9.32 -18.72
C PHE A 12 7.99 9.98 -19.81
N ARG A 13 6.93 9.33 -20.26
CA ARG A 13 5.98 9.95 -21.20
C ARG A 13 5.29 11.16 -20.56
N ARG A 14 4.82 11.05 -19.32
CA ARG A 14 4.19 12.17 -18.61
C ARG A 14 5.16 13.31 -18.29
N LEU A 15 6.43 12.99 -18.08
CA LEU A 15 7.49 13.98 -17.88
C LEU A 15 7.95 14.64 -19.18
N GLY A 16 7.50 14.17 -20.35
CA GLY A 16 7.95 14.66 -21.64
C GLY A 16 9.36 14.20 -22.04
N LYS A 17 9.82 13.08 -21.46
CA LYS A 17 11.17 12.54 -21.63
C LYS A 17 11.18 11.08 -22.05
N ILE A 18 10.31 10.70 -22.97
CA ILE A 18 10.14 9.28 -23.36
C ILE A 18 11.46 8.61 -23.82
N ASN A 19 12.35 9.38 -24.43
CA ASN A 19 13.65 8.83 -24.87
C ASN A 19 14.58 8.47 -23.70
N ALA A 20 14.41 9.07 -22.52
CA ALA A 20 15.20 8.74 -21.34
C ALA A 20 14.89 7.33 -20.79
N TYR A 21 13.76 6.75 -21.15
CA TYR A 21 13.43 5.36 -20.81
C TYR A 21 14.43 4.36 -21.39
N ASN A 22 15.03 4.66 -22.54
CA ASN A 22 15.98 3.77 -23.21
C ASN A 22 17.35 3.72 -22.52
N ASP A 23 17.66 4.68 -21.65
CA ASP A 23 18.89 4.70 -20.85
C ASP A 23 18.60 4.25 -19.42
N ASN A 24 18.65 2.93 -19.23
CA ASN A 24 18.37 2.31 -17.92
C ASN A 24 19.51 2.48 -16.91
N LYS A 25 20.58 3.18 -17.26
CA LYS A 25 21.70 3.51 -16.36
C LYS A 25 21.70 4.99 -15.95
N SER A 26 20.82 5.80 -16.52
CA SER A 26 20.72 7.22 -16.15
C SER A 26 20.23 7.38 -14.71
N ASP A 27 20.62 8.50 -14.07
CA ASP A 27 20.13 8.83 -12.72
C ASP A 27 18.62 8.95 -12.68
N GLU A 28 18.02 9.49 -13.73
CA GLU A 28 16.56 9.62 -13.84
C GLU A 28 15.89 8.25 -13.86
N TYR A 29 16.37 7.31 -14.66
CA TYR A 29 15.82 5.96 -14.72
C TYR A 29 15.97 5.23 -13.37
N LEU A 30 17.15 5.27 -12.79
CA LEU A 30 17.43 4.61 -11.50
C LEU A 30 16.58 5.20 -10.38
N THR A 31 16.38 6.51 -10.38
CA THR A 31 15.50 7.17 -9.41
C THR A 31 14.03 6.74 -9.60
N ALA A 32 13.55 6.71 -10.83
CA ALA A 32 12.18 6.24 -11.12
C ALA A 32 11.98 4.78 -10.71
N SER A 33 12.96 3.92 -11.00
CA SER A 33 12.94 2.52 -10.63
C SER A 33 12.90 2.31 -9.12
N SER A 34 13.75 3.01 -8.37
CA SER A 34 13.79 2.96 -6.91
C SER A 34 12.51 3.51 -6.29
N ALA A 35 12.02 4.64 -6.79
CA ALA A 35 10.77 5.23 -6.33
C ALA A 35 9.58 4.28 -6.53
N PHE A 36 9.51 3.61 -7.66
CA PHE A 36 8.48 2.61 -7.91
C PHE A 36 8.48 1.50 -6.83
N ASP A 37 9.66 0.94 -6.55
CA ASP A 37 9.78 -0.14 -5.57
C ASP A 37 9.34 0.32 -4.16
N ASP A 38 9.72 1.53 -3.77
CA ASP A 38 9.34 2.10 -2.48
C ASP A 38 7.84 2.39 -2.39
N ILE A 39 7.25 2.93 -3.45
CA ILE A 39 5.83 3.23 -3.52
C ILE A 39 4.99 1.96 -3.44
N VAL A 40 5.35 0.92 -4.19
CA VAL A 40 4.67 -0.38 -4.16
C VAL A 40 4.65 -0.96 -2.75
N LYS A 41 5.77 -0.92 -2.03
CA LYS A 41 5.83 -1.37 -0.63
C LYS A 41 4.99 -0.50 0.30
N THR A 42 5.00 0.81 0.08
CA THR A 42 4.31 1.77 0.93
C THR A 42 2.79 1.63 0.81
N ILE A 43 2.26 1.54 -0.41
CA ILE A 43 0.81 1.43 -0.61
C ILE A 43 0.25 0.10 -0.09
N ALA A 44 1.04 -0.96 -0.10
CA ALA A 44 0.64 -2.25 0.47
C ALA A 44 0.39 -2.19 1.98
N LYS A 45 1.01 -1.23 2.68
CA LYS A 45 0.83 -1.00 4.11
C LYS A 45 -0.28 0.00 4.43
N LYS A 46 -0.79 0.73 3.45
CA LYS A 46 -1.82 1.74 3.68
C LYS A 46 -3.18 1.10 3.87
N THR A 47 -3.77 1.33 5.02
CA THR A 47 -5.08 0.77 5.40
C THR A 47 -6.25 1.40 4.64
N SER A 48 -6.02 2.50 3.92
CA SER A 48 -7.04 3.19 3.13
C SER A 48 -7.28 2.60 1.74
N PHE A 49 -6.32 1.88 1.17
CA PHE A 49 -6.44 1.33 -0.18
C PHE A 49 -7.20 0.00 -0.23
N LEU A 50 -7.10 -0.81 0.79
CA LEU A 50 -7.83 -2.06 1.00
C LEU A 50 -7.67 -3.14 -0.11
N PHE A 51 -6.86 -2.92 -1.14
CA PHE A 51 -6.75 -3.86 -2.27
C PHE A 51 -6.12 -5.20 -1.87
N ASN A 52 -5.33 -5.22 -0.82
CA ASN A 52 -4.70 -6.40 -0.23
C ASN A 52 -5.28 -6.73 1.16
N ALA A 53 -6.46 -6.20 1.49
CA ALA A 53 -7.11 -6.49 2.75
C ALA A 53 -7.59 -7.93 2.79
N THR A 54 -7.39 -8.57 3.93
CA THR A 54 -7.92 -9.91 4.21
C THR A 54 -8.39 -10.00 5.64
N THR A 55 -9.28 -10.96 5.90
CA THR A 55 -9.85 -11.21 7.23
C THR A 55 -9.48 -12.61 7.66
N ALA A 56 -9.03 -12.73 8.91
CA ALA A 56 -8.70 -14.01 9.50
C ALA A 56 -9.30 -14.12 10.91
N ARG A 57 -9.69 -15.35 11.26
CA ARG A 57 -10.03 -15.70 12.63
C ARG A 57 -8.78 -16.11 13.37
N LEU A 58 -8.57 -15.52 14.55
CA LEU A 58 -7.43 -15.85 15.40
C LEU A 58 -7.91 -16.66 16.61
N THR A 59 -7.15 -17.69 16.93
CA THR A 59 -7.35 -18.50 18.13
C THR A 59 -6.26 -18.20 19.15
N THR A 60 -6.62 -18.26 20.42
CA THR A 60 -5.66 -18.03 21.50
C THR A 60 -4.56 -19.10 21.51
N ILE A 61 -3.33 -18.65 21.75
CA ILE A 61 -2.14 -19.52 21.92
C ILE A 61 -1.65 -19.58 23.38
N GLY A 62 -2.42 -19.04 24.30
CA GLY A 62 -2.09 -19.02 25.72
C GLY A 62 -2.51 -17.73 26.37
N LYS A 63 -2.01 -17.51 27.58
CA LYS A 63 -2.28 -16.30 28.37
C LYS A 63 -0.97 -15.70 28.85
N ASN A 64 -0.96 -14.36 29.02
CA ASN A 64 0.14 -13.68 29.68
C ASN A 64 -0.04 -13.67 31.20
N GLU A 65 0.86 -13.02 31.92
CA GLU A 65 0.82 -12.85 33.37
C GLU A 65 -0.43 -12.10 33.87
N LEU A 66 -1.00 -11.23 33.03
CA LEU A 66 -2.24 -10.48 33.30
C LEU A 66 -3.51 -11.30 33.00
N ARG A 67 -3.36 -12.56 32.64
CA ARG A 67 -4.43 -13.46 32.22
C ARG A 67 -5.18 -13.02 30.97
N GLU A 68 -4.58 -12.15 30.18
CA GLU A 68 -5.09 -11.82 28.86
C GLU A 68 -4.76 -12.94 27.88
N ASN A 69 -5.69 -13.25 26.98
CA ASN A 69 -5.43 -14.21 25.90
C ASN A 69 -4.44 -13.63 24.90
N ARG A 70 -3.52 -14.45 24.44
CA ARG A 70 -2.48 -14.12 23.48
C ARG A 70 -2.80 -14.71 22.12
N PHE A 71 -2.66 -13.92 21.07
CA PHE A 71 -2.90 -14.31 19.69
C PHE A 71 -1.68 -13.95 18.85
N ASN A 72 -1.34 -14.80 17.87
CA ASN A 72 -0.34 -14.45 16.88
C ASN A 72 -0.92 -13.50 15.82
N ILE A 73 -0.18 -12.42 15.50
CA ILE A 73 -0.44 -11.65 14.29
C ILE A 73 -0.10 -12.54 13.08
N PRO A 74 -0.94 -12.60 12.03
CA PRO A 74 -0.61 -13.37 10.83
C PRO A 74 0.76 -12.97 10.27
N VAL A 75 1.57 -13.97 9.90
CA VAL A 75 2.97 -13.77 9.46
C VAL A 75 3.09 -12.92 8.18
N ASP A 76 2.06 -12.90 7.36
CA ASP A 76 1.97 -12.10 6.14
C ASP A 76 1.32 -10.72 6.36
N SER A 77 1.05 -10.34 7.60
CA SER A 77 0.49 -9.02 7.93
C SER A 77 1.54 -7.92 7.75
N LEU A 78 1.18 -6.91 6.96
CA LEU A 78 1.96 -5.68 6.83
C LEU A 78 1.46 -4.58 7.76
N ASN A 79 0.15 -4.56 8.02
CA ASN A 79 -0.47 -3.60 8.91
C ASN A 79 -1.87 -4.09 9.31
N ILE A 80 -2.26 -3.80 10.53
CA ILE A 80 -3.59 -4.14 11.04
C ILE A 80 -4.55 -3.02 10.64
N ILE A 81 -5.67 -3.39 10.01
CA ILE A 81 -6.74 -2.44 9.67
C ILE A 81 -7.67 -2.29 10.85
N ARG A 82 -8.18 -3.41 11.38
CA ARG A 82 -9.04 -3.41 12.56
C ARG A 82 -9.22 -4.82 13.14
N LEU A 83 -9.71 -4.86 14.36
CA LEU A 83 -10.22 -6.05 15.02
C LEU A 83 -11.71 -5.91 15.33
N ASN A 84 -12.37 -7.02 15.66
CA ASN A 84 -13.78 -7.05 16.05
C ASN A 84 -14.04 -6.56 17.49
N THR A 85 -13.02 -6.08 18.18
CA THR A 85 -13.08 -5.51 19.52
C THR A 85 -12.14 -4.31 19.62
N ASN A 86 -12.42 -3.39 20.52
CA ASN A 86 -11.50 -2.31 20.90
C ASN A 86 -10.69 -2.66 22.16
N LYS A 87 -10.93 -3.83 22.75
CA LYS A 87 -10.22 -4.30 23.95
C LYS A 87 -9.04 -5.17 23.57
N TYR A 88 -8.01 -4.52 23.02
CA TYR A 88 -6.80 -5.23 22.64
C TYR A 88 -5.57 -4.33 22.77
N ARG A 89 -4.44 -4.97 22.77
CA ARG A 89 -3.12 -4.34 22.80
C ARG A 89 -2.17 -5.14 21.91
N VAL A 90 -1.31 -4.47 21.16
CA VAL A 90 -0.30 -5.10 20.31
C VAL A 90 1.05 -4.95 20.97
N GLU A 91 1.76 -6.06 21.19
CA GLU A 91 3.14 -6.08 21.66
C GLU A 91 3.96 -7.03 20.80
N GLY A 92 4.91 -6.49 20.04
CA GLY A 92 5.73 -7.29 19.13
C GLY A 92 4.89 -8.00 18.09
N GLU A 93 4.98 -9.32 18.07
CA GLU A 93 4.26 -10.17 17.12
C GLU A 93 2.92 -10.68 17.65
N PHE A 94 2.49 -10.19 18.83
CA PHE A 94 1.33 -10.71 19.52
C PHE A 94 0.25 -9.64 19.71
N ILE A 95 -0.99 -10.13 19.74
CA ILE A 95 -2.16 -9.35 20.18
C ILE A 95 -2.60 -9.95 21.51
N TYR A 96 -2.85 -9.09 22.48
CA TYR A 96 -3.41 -9.45 23.79
C TYR A 96 -4.82 -8.89 23.92
N SER A 97 -5.76 -9.71 24.36
CA SER A 97 -7.15 -9.33 24.55
C SER A 97 -7.82 -10.23 25.59
N PRO A 98 -8.79 -9.74 26.36
CA PRO A 98 -9.61 -10.60 27.21
C PRO A 98 -10.54 -11.51 26.41
N GLU A 99 -10.75 -11.24 25.13
CA GLU A 99 -11.62 -12.04 24.27
C GLU A 99 -11.01 -13.43 24.02
N THR A 100 -11.86 -14.42 23.83
CA THR A 100 -11.44 -15.80 23.56
C THR A 100 -11.23 -16.06 22.07
N GLU A 101 -11.79 -15.19 21.23
CA GLU A 101 -11.74 -15.30 19.77
C GLU A 101 -11.65 -13.90 19.19
N LEU A 102 -10.73 -13.72 18.24
CA LEU A 102 -10.56 -12.46 17.52
C LEU A 102 -10.73 -12.67 16.03
N TYR A 103 -11.35 -11.70 15.38
CA TYR A 103 -11.29 -11.52 13.93
C TYR A 103 -10.45 -10.30 13.62
N ILE A 104 -9.45 -10.49 12.78
CA ILE A 104 -8.55 -9.43 12.33
C ILE A 104 -8.75 -9.16 10.85
N GLN A 105 -8.85 -7.90 10.51
CA GLN A 105 -8.66 -7.43 9.14
C GLN A 105 -7.30 -6.76 9.04
N TYR A 106 -6.52 -7.14 8.05
CA TYR A 106 -5.16 -6.64 7.89
C TYR A 106 -4.77 -6.52 6.42
N CYS A 107 -3.76 -5.68 6.15
CA CYS A 107 -3.11 -5.61 4.86
C CYS A 107 -2.16 -6.79 4.72
N ARG A 108 -2.40 -7.66 3.75
CA ARG A 108 -1.61 -8.86 3.50
C ARG A 108 -0.47 -8.55 2.54
N LYS A 109 0.69 -9.13 2.78
CA LYS A 109 1.80 -9.12 1.83
C LYS A 109 1.39 -9.87 0.55
N ILE A 110 1.52 -9.22 -0.59
CA ILE A 110 1.21 -9.77 -1.91
C ILE A 110 2.34 -9.45 -2.89
N ASN A 111 2.39 -10.21 -3.98
CA ASN A 111 3.32 -9.95 -5.08
C ASN A 111 2.75 -8.88 -6.02
N LEU A 112 3.62 -8.23 -6.79
CA LEU A 112 3.20 -7.21 -7.76
C LEU A 112 2.17 -7.73 -8.76
N SER A 113 2.25 -9.01 -9.13
CA SER A 113 1.30 -9.67 -10.03
C SER A 113 -0.14 -9.74 -9.49
N GLU A 114 -0.31 -9.61 -8.17
CA GLU A 114 -1.61 -9.61 -7.49
C GLU A 114 -2.19 -8.19 -7.33
N TYR A 115 -1.45 -7.15 -7.69
CA TYR A 115 -1.94 -5.77 -7.62
C TYR A 115 -3.00 -5.56 -8.70
N PRO A 116 -4.15 -4.97 -8.36
CA PRO A 116 -5.20 -4.71 -9.34
C PRO A 116 -4.78 -3.67 -10.37
N ASP A 117 -5.23 -3.85 -11.60
CA ASP A 117 -4.85 -2.97 -12.72
C ASP A 117 -5.30 -1.51 -12.52
N ASN A 118 -6.32 -1.26 -11.72
CA ASN A 118 -6.79 0.09 -11.41
C ASN A 118 -5.79 0.92 -10.59
N LEU A 119 -4.71 0.31 -10.07
CA LEU A 119 -3.63 1.02 -9.40
C LEU A 119 -2.57 1.57 -10.38
N PHE A 120 -2.62 1.20 -11.66
CA PHE A 120 -1.58 1.57 -12.61
C PHE A 120 -1.38 3.09 -12.70
N ASP A 121 -2.45 3.84 -12.93
CA ASP A 121 -2.36 5.31 -13.06
C ASP A 121 -1.91 5.97 -11.77
N TYR A 122 -2.36 5.47 -10.62
CA TYR A 122 -1.89 5.95 -9.33
C TYR A 122 -0.37 5.77 -9.17
N LEU A 123 0.15 4.58 -9.51
CA LEU A 123 1.57 4.29 -9.42
C LEU A 123 2.40 5.20 -10.34
N VAL A 124 1.95 5.40 -11.57
CA VAL A 124 2.60 6.32 -12.52
C VAL A 124 2.70 7.72 -11.92
N ILE A 125 1.60 8.26 -11.41
CA ILE A 125 1.56 9.61 -10.88
C ILE A 125 2.40 9.73 -9.61
N ALA A 126 2.37 8.75 -8.73
CA ALA A 126 3.17 8.73 -7.51
C ALA A 126 4.68 8.75 -7.82
N VAL A 127 5.13 8.00 -8.83
CA VAL A 127 6.53 8.06 -9.28
C VAL A 127 6.85 9.42 -9.91
N CYS A 128 5.94 9.99 -10.70
CA CYS A 128 6.11 11.33 -11.27
C CYS A 128 6.32 12.40 -10.19
N ILE A 129 5.60 12.30 -9.07
CA ILE A 129 5.78 13.20 -7.92
C ILE A 129 7.19 13.08 -7.36
N GLU A 130 7.68 11.86 -7.14
CA GLU A 130 9.04 11.64 -6.65
C GLU A 130 10.10 12.20 -7.61
N MET A 131 9.89 12.06 -8.92
CA MET A 131 10.76 12.63 -9.94
C MET A 131 10.74 14.16 -9.90
N ALA A 132 9.57 14.77 -9.73
CA ALA A 132 9.43 16.23 -9.62
C ALA A 132 10.05 16.79 -8.34
N LEU A 133 10.02 16.03 -7.25
CA LEU A 133 10.69 16.42 -5.99
C LEU A 133 12.21 16.29 -6.06
N THR A 134 12.71 15.34 -6.85
CA THR A 134 14.14 15.04 -6.95
C THR A 134 14.86 15.89 -8.00
N PHE A 135 14.22 16.13 -9.15
CA PHE A 135 14.83 16.81 -10.30
C PHE A 135 14.20 18.17 -10.56
N ASN A 136 15.02 19.21 -10.56
CA ASN A 136 14.59 20.58 -10.81
C ASN A 136 13.86 20.76 -12.16
N ALA A 137 14.25 19.97 -13.16
CA ALA A 137 13.64 20.03 -14.49
C ALA A 137 12.13 19.72 -14.50
N TYR A 138 11.59 19.08 -13.47
CA TYR A 138 10.19 18.65 -13.38
C TYR A 138 9.40 19.36 -12.28
N GLN A 139 10.01 20.26 -11.52
CA GLN A 139 9.36 20.93 -10.38
C GLN A 139 8.12 21.73 -10.75
N ASP A 140 8.08 22.28 -11.95
CA ASP A 140 6.94 23.04 -12.47
C ASP A 140 5.68 22.16 -12.65
N LYS A 141 5.86 20.83 -12.75
CA LYS A 141 4.77 19.87 -12.92
C LYS A 141 4.21 19.34 -11.59
N LEU A 142 4.86 19.63 -10.48
CA LEU A 142 4.52 19.05 -9.17
C LEU A 142 3.07 19.37 -8.76
N GLY A 143 2.60 20.59 -8.97
CA GLY A 143 1.24 20.99 -8.63
C GLY A 143 0.18 20.17 -9.38
N ILE A 144 0.40 19.94 -10.68
CA ILE A 144 -0.49 19.12 -11.52
C ILE A 144 -0.47 17.67 -11.06
N PHE A 145 0.71 17.12 -10.79
CA PHE A 145 0.83 15.72 -10.32
C PHE A 145 0.19 15.51 -8.96
N ASN A 146 0.31 16.46 -8.03
CA ASN A 146 -0.37 16.38 -6.73
C ASN A 146 -1.89 16.36 -6.88
N GLN A 147 -2.44 17.17 -7.80
CA GLN A 147 -3.87 17.17 -8.10
C GLN A 147 -4.33 15.86 -8.72
N LEU A 148 -3.56 15.30 -9.67
CA LEU A 148 -3.85 14.03 -10.30
C LEU A 148 -3.75 12.86 -9.29
N GLU A 149 -2.77 12.89 -8.39
CA GLU A 149 -2.64 11.88 -7.31
C GLU A 149 -3.88 11.87 -6.44
N TYR A 150 -4.35 13.02 -6.01
CA TYR A 150 -5.58 13.13 -5.22
C TYR A 150 -6.78 12.53 -5.96
N GLN A 151 -6.92 12.82 -7.26
CA GLN A 151 -8.02 12.30 -8.07
C GLN A 151 -7.95 10.77 -8.21
N GLU A 152 -6.78 10.21 -8.52
CA GLU A 152 -6.60 8.77 -8.67
C GLU A 152 -6.79 8.03 -7.35
N ARG A 153 -6.25 8.56 -6.25
CA ARG A 153 -6.45 8.01 -4.92
C ARG A 153 -7.93 7.99 -4.53
N SER A 154 -8.66 9.06 -4.81
CA SER A 154 -10.09 9.15 -4.52
C SER A 154 -10.90 8.13 -5.33
N LYS A 155 -10.57 7.90 -6.60
CA LYS A 155 -11.20 6.86 -7.43
C LYS A 155 -11.00 5.47 -6.82
N ILE A 156 -9.78 5.14 -6.40
CA ILE A 156 -9.45 3.84 -5.80
C ILE A 156 -10.25 3.63 -4.52
N ILE A 157 -10.26 4.61 -3.62
CA ILE A 157 -10.98 4.54 -2.35
C ILE A 157 -12.49 4.40 -2.59
N ASN A 158 -13.04 5.15 -3.52
CA ASN A 158 -14.48 5.12 -3.82
C ASN A 158 -14.95 3.78 -4.42
N GLN A 159 -14.08 3.09 -5.16
CA GLN A 159 -14.40 1.79 -5.74
C GLN A 159 -14.47 0.65 -4.73
N GLN A 160 -13.96 0.85 -3.52
CA GLN A 160 -13.88 -0.21 -2.51
C GLN A 160 -15.13 -0.38 -1.67
N GLY A 161 -16.09 0.52 -1.77
CA GLY A 161 -17.34 0.49 -0.99
C GLY A 161 -17.15 0.86 0.48
N PHE A 162 -17.94 1.82 0.96
CA PHE A 162 -17.83 2.36 2.32
C PHE A 162 -18.55 1.54 3.39
N ASN A 163 -19.42 0.60 3.00
CA ASN A 163 -20.32 -0.10 3.91
C ASN A 163 -19.83 -1.49 4.30
N TRP A 164 -18.52 -1.69 4.25
CA TRP A 164 -17.96 -2.97 4.61
C TRP A 164 -18.04 -3.20 6.12
N LYS A 165 -18.85 -4.16 6.53
CA LYS A 165 -19.09 -4.53 7.93
C LYS A 165 -18.85 -6.03 8.09
N PRO A 166 -17.60 -6.45 8.25
CA PRO A 166 -17.24 -7.87 8.21
C PRO A 166 -17.70 -8.68 9.40
N TRP A 167 -18.23 -8.01 10.42
CA TRP A 167 -18.63 -8.63 11.68
C TRP A 167 -20.14 -8.72 11.89
N GLU A 168 -20.92 -8.28 10.94
CA GLU A 168 -22.38 -8.37 10.95
C GLU A 168 -22.89 -9.67 10.34
#